data_4ebcaacf369ce7d22af9046b5f28de18
#
_entry.id   4ebcaacf369ce7d22af9046b5f28de18
#
_cell.length_a   1.000
_cell.length_b   1.000
_cell.length_c   1.000
_cell.angle_alpha   90.00
_cell.angle_beta   90.00
_cell.angle_gamma   90.00
#
_symmetry.space_group_name_H-M   'P 1'
#
loop_
_entity.id
_entity.type
_entity.pdbx_description
1 polymer ?
#
loop_
_entity_poly.entity_id
_entity_poly.type
_entity_poly.pdbx_seq_one_letter_code
_entity_poly.pdbx_strand_id
1 'polypeptide(L)'
;KMNTSGIVSGFGKNGKIEIKINKMTVFTDADDLYECVDLSDKPKPKVSQGVKTHIRAAAPAREIILLGQTVDEAIANVDKCLDDAVLSGLSEVRVVHGSGTGALRKGLHKYFATHPAIDSFRLGKYGEGESGVTIVTLK
;
A
#
# COMPACT_ATOMS: atom_id res chain seq x y z
N LYS A 1 -21.77 14.71 -21.67
CA LYS A 1 -21.46 14.58 -20.22
C LYS A 1 -19.99 14.31 -20.05
N MET A 2 -19.30 15.19 -19.41
CA MET A 2 -17.91 14.95 -19.03
C MET A 2 -17.86 14.11 -17.76
N ASN A 3 -17.24 12.96 -17.83
CA ASN A 3 -17.07 12.09 -16.67
C ASN A 3 -15.76 12.46 -15.94
N THR A 4 -15.73 13.66 -15.40
CA THR A 4 -14.56 14.22 -14.71
C THR A 4 -15.00 14.81 -13.39
N SER A 5 -14.26 14.55 -12.32
CA SER A 5 -14.48 15.13 -11.01
C SER A 5 -13.74 16.44 -10.84
N GLY A 6 -14.36 17.39 -10.14
CA GLY A 6 -13.77 18.68 -9.85
C GLY A 6 -14.35 19.29 -8.59
N ILE A 7 -13.72 20.36 -8.09
CA ILE A 7 -14.18 21.08 -6.90
C ILE A 7 -15.06 22.26 -7.32
N VAL A 8 -16.26 22.36 -6.73
CA VAL A 8 -17.12 23.53 -6.92
C VAL A 8 -16.47 24.73 -6.23
N SER A 9 -16.03 25.71 -7.02
CA SER A 9 -15.38 26.92 -6.50
C SER A 9 -16.30 28.13 -6.40
N GLY A 10 -17.46 28.09 -7.04
CA GLY A 10 -18.42 29.19 -6.97
C GLY A 10 -19.62 29.03 -7.92
N PHE A 11 -20.49 30.02 -7.94
CA PHE A 11 -21.62 30.11 -8.86
C PHE A 11 -21.35 31.19 -9.90
N GLY A 12 -21.40 30.78 -11.17
CA GLY A 12 -21.29 31.70 -12.27
C GLY A 12 -22.59 32.49 -12.51
N LYS A 13 -22.53 33.52 -13.34
CA LYS A 13 -23.68 34.21 -13.83
C LYS A 13 -24.55 33.25 -14.64
N ASN A 14 -25.87 33.38 -14.59
CA ASN A 14 -26.86 32.57 -15.28
C ASN A 14 -27.09 31.15 -14.72
N GLY A 15 -26.87 30.91 -13.43
CA GLY A 15 -27.19 29.64 -12.78
C GLY A 15 -26.23 28.50 -13.11
N LYS A 16 -25.12 28.77 -13.78
CA LYS A 16 -24.07 27.80 -14.01
C LYS A 16 -23.15 27.70 -12.81
N ILE A 17 -22.65 26.50 -12.56
CA ILE A 17 -21.71 26.22 -11.46
C ILE A 17 -20.30 26.21 -11.99
N GLU A 18 -19.44 26.95 -11.34
CA GLU A 18 -18.01 26.97 -11.63
C GLU A 18 -17.32 25.81 -10.92
N ILE A 19 -16.72 24.91 -11.71
CA ILE A 19 -15.96 23.77 -11.22
C ILE A 19 -14.51 23.93 -11.59
N LYS A 20 -13.64 23.84 -10.61
CA LYS A 20 -12.21 23.83 -10.81
C LYS A 20 -11.68 22.40 -10.92
N ILE A 21 -11.18 22.06 -12.07
CA ILE A 21 -10.60 20.75 -12.38
C ILE A 21 -9.10 20.96 -12.66
N ASN A 22 -8.23 20.51 -11.76
CA ASN A 22 -6.79 20.73 -11.84
C ASN A 22 -6.43 22.22 -12.01
N LYS A 23 -6.00 22.62 -13.19
CA LYS A 23 -5.66 24.01 -13.54
C LYS A 23 -6.68 24.68 -14.45
N MET A 24 -7.80 24.00 -14.71
CA MET A 24 -8.85 24.50 -15.59
C MET A 24 -10.13 24.79 -14.81
N THR A 25 -10.81 25.87 -15.19
CA THR A 25 -12.14 26.20 -14.68
C THR A 25 -13.16 25.87 -15.75
N VAL A 26 -14.16 25.07 -15.42
CA VAL A 26 -15.25 24.67 -16.32
C VAL A 26 -16.58 25.09 -15.73
N PHE A 27 -17.47 25.62 -16.56
CA PHE A 27 -18.82 25.97 -16.18
C PHE A 27 -19.80 24.90 -16.66
N THR A 28 -20.64 24.43 -15.77
CA THR A 28 -21.65 23.41 -16.07
C THR A 28 -22.97 23.72 -15.38
N ASP A 29 -24.04 23.12 -15.86
CA ASP A 29 -25.34 23.23 -15.24
C ASP A 29 -25.46 22.32 -14.01
N ALA A 30 -26.28 22.72 -13.04
CA ALA A 30 -26.45 21.99 -11.79
C ALA A 30 -27.00 20.55 -12.00
N ASP A 31 -27.77 20.34 -13.08
CA ASP A 31 -28.33 19.03 -13.41
C ASP A 31 -27.29 17.99 -13.89
N ASP A 32 -26.13 18.46 -14.33
CA ASP A 32 -25.03 17.60 -14.78
C ASP A 32 -24.03 17.26 -13.66
N LEU A 33 -24.29 17.73 -12.46
CA LEU A 33 -23.45 17.47 -11.29
C LEU A 33 -23.97 16.30 -10.48
N TYR A 34 -23.10 15.33 -10.26
CA TYR A 34 -23.30 14.28 -9.28
C TYR A 34 -22.32 14.50 -8.14
N GLU A 35 -22.77 14.26 -6.93
CA GLU A 35 -21.88 14.29 -5.77
C GLU A 35 -20.84 13.17 -5.91
N CYS A 36 -19.64 13.54 -6.32
CA CYS A 36 -18.52 12.63 -6.35
C CYS A 36 -17.75 12.78 -5.06
N VAL A 37 -17.52 11.69 -4.37
CA VAL A 37 -16.49 11.64 -3.34
C VAL A 37 -15.16 11.89 -4.01
N ASP A 38 -14.48 12.97 -3.63
CA ASP A 38 -13.18 13.33 -4.19
C ASP A 38 -12.18 12.19 -3.96
N LEU A 39 -11.86 11.48 -5.03
CA LEU A 39 -10.78 10.49 -5.02
C LEU A 39 -9.40 11.17 -5.13
N SER A 40 -9.34 12.49 -5.26
CA SER A 40 -8.09 13.26 -5.30
C SER A 40 -7.51 13.53 -3.91
N ASP A 41 -8.32 13.54 -2.88
CA ASP A 41 -7.85 13.25 -1.55
C ASP A 41 -7.71 11.72 -1.48
N LYS A 42 -6.52 11.22 -1.74
CA LYS A 42 -6.14 9.96 -1.11
C LYS A 42 -6.55 10.15 0.33
N PRO A 43 -7.53 9.44 0.86
CA PRO A 43 -7.78 9.53 2.26
C PRO A 43 -6.45 9.15 2.89
N LYS A 44 -5.75 10.13 3.48
CA LYS A 44 -4.96 9.78 4.64
C LYS A 44 -5.88 8.88 5.40
N PRO A 45 -5.51 7.64 5.71
CA PRO A 45 -6.40 6.79 6.46
C PRO A 45 -6.79 7.58 7.69
N LYS A 46 -7.91 8.27 7.60
CA LYS A 46 -8.61 8.66 8.80
C LYS A 46 -8.91 7.31 9.40
N VAL A 47 -8.12 6.96 10.38
CA VAL A 47 -8.47 5.90 11.30
C VAL A 47 -9.89 6.22 11.71
N SER A 48 -10.84 5.65 11.02
CA SER A 48 -12.23 5.72 11.42
C SER A 48 -12.30 4.90 12.69
N GLN A 49 -12.18 5.60 13.80
CA GLN A 49 -12.57 5.08 15.07
C GLN A 49 -14.01 4.64 14.94
N GLY A 50 -14.26 3.36 14.78
CA GLY A 50 -15.64 2.96 14.84
C GLY A 50 -16.05 1.61 14.26
N VAL A 51 -15.20 0.85 13.62
CA VAL A 51 -15.55 -0.53 13.31
C VAL A 51 -14.53 -1.43 14.01
N LYS A 52 -14.85 -1.79 15.23
CA LYS A 52 -14.22 -2.92 15.90
C LYS A 52 -14.74 -4.21 15.24
N THR A 53 -14.39 -4.42 13.99
CA THR A 53 -14.31 -5.78 13.52
C THR A 53 -13.07 -6.35 14.20
N HIS A 54 -13.26 -7.34 15.03
CA HIS A 54 -12.20 -8.18 15.57
C HIS A 54 -11.59 -9.04 14.43
N ILE A 55 -11.19 -8.40 13.37
CA ILE A 55 -10.08 -8.85 12.61
C ILE A 55 -8.92 -8.54 13.55
N ARG A 56 -8.28 -9.56 14.11
CA ARG A 56 -6.96 -9.39 14.67
C ARG A 56 -6.23 -8.44 13.74
N ALA A 57 -6.16 -7.18 14.11
CA ALA A 57 -5.27 -6.26 13.46
C ALA A 57 -3.88 -6.82 13.75
N ALA A 58 -3.40 -7.67 12.84
CA ALA A 58 -1.99 -7.85 12.72
C ALA A 58 -1.44 -6.42 12.66
N ALA A 59 -0.56 -6.07 13.57
CA ALA A 59 0.16 -4.80 13.52
C ALA A 59 0.55 -4.58 12.06
N PRO A 60 0.41 -3.38 11.49
CA PRO A 60 0.58 -3.17 10.06
C PRO A 60 1.92 -3.75 9.63
N ALA A 61 1.87 -4.95 9.08
CA ALA A 61 3.04 -5.61 8.55
C ALA A 61 3.49 -4.78 7.36
N ARG A 62 4.72 -4.29 7.41
CA ARG A 62 5.29 -3.62 6.24
C ARG A 62 5.41 -4.65 5.13
N GLU A 63 4.93 -4.32 3.96
CA GLU A 63 5.03 -5.17 2.78
C GLU A 63 6.09 -4.62 1.82
N ILE A 64 6.93 -5.50 1.32
CA ILE A 64 7.88 -5.20 0.24
C ILE A 64 7.69 -6.18 -0.91
N ILE A 65 7.65 -5.67 -2.14
CA ILE A 65 7.48 -6.45 -3.35
C ILE A 65 8.80 -6.48 -4.11
N LEU A 66 9.32 -7.69 -4.34
CA LEU A 66 10.63 -7.95 -4.96
C LEU A 66 10.52 -8.68 -6.31
N LEU A 67 9.35 -8.68 -6.91
CA LEU A 67 9.11 -9.38 -8.17
C LEU A 67 10.03 -8.86 -9.28
N GLY A 68 10.68 -9.79 -10.00
CA GLY A 68 11.55 -9.46 -11.13
C GLY A 68 12.93 -8.92 -10.76
N GLN A 69 13.28 -8.88 -9.48
CA GLN A 69 14.61 -8.45 -9.02
C GLN A 69 15.59 -9.63 -8.97
N THR A 70 16.89 -9.32 -9.04
CA THR A 70 17.94 -10.28 -8.76
C THR A 70 18.03 -10.54 -7.26
N VAL A 71 18.69 -11.64 -6.85
CA VAL A 71 18.86 -11.98 -5.42
C VAL A 71 19.61 -10.87 -4.68
N ASP A 72 20.64 -10.31 -5.27
CA ASP A 72 21.48 -9.28 -4.65
C ASP A 72 20.70 -7.96 -4.48
N GLU A 73 19.97 -7.55 -5.48
CA GLU A 73 19.06 -6.37 -5.40
C GLU A 73 17.96 -6.58 -4.36
N ALA A 74 17.38 -7.76 -4.34
CA ALA A 74 16.33 -8.10 -3.38
C ALA A 74 16.85 -8.06 -1.93
N ILE A 75 18.05 -8.58 -1.67
CA ILE A 75 18.69 -8.55 -0.36
C ILE A 75 18.92 -7.10 0.09
N ALA A 76 19.47 -6.25 -0.77
CA ALA A 76 19.71 -4.84 -0.45
C ALA A 76 18.42 -4.09 -0.11
N ASN A 77 17.35 -4.31 -0.87
CA ASN A 77 16.06 -3.70 -0.64
C ASN A 77 15.37 -4.21 0.63
N VAL A 78 15.47 -5.50 0.89
CA VAL A 78 14.95 -6.11 2.12
C VAL A 78 15.68 -5.63 3.35
N ASP A 79 17.01 -5.55 3.30
CA ASP A 79 17.82 -5.05 4.40
C ASP A 79 17.38 -3.66 4.85
N LYS A 80 17.24 -2.75 3.90
CA LYS A 80 16.71 -1.41 4.16
C LYS A 80 15.29 -1.44 4.71
N CYS A 81 14.42 -2.31 4.19
CA CYS A 81 13.05 -2.45 4.66
C CYS A 81 12.99 -2.99 6.09
N LEU A 82 13.87 -3.93 6.45
CA LEU A 82 13.99 -4.47 7.79
C LEU A 82 14.46 -3.42 8.79
N ASP A 83 15.47 -2.62 8.43
CA ASP A 83 15.93 -1.50 9.26
C ASP A 83 14.83 -0.50 9.53
N ASP A 84 14.09 -0.08 8.51
CA ASP A 84 12.95 0.81 8.64
C ASP A 84 11.83 0.22 9.51
N ALA A 85 11.59 -1.08 9.40
CA ALA A 85 10.60 -1.80 10.19
C ALA A 85 10.98 -1.86 11.67
N VAL A 86 12.23 -2.14 11.96
CA VAL A 86 12.78 -2.13 13.34
C VAL A 86 12.66 -0.74 13.95
N LEU A 87 13.05 0.29 13.24
CA LEU A 87 12.94 1.69 13.69
C LEU A 87 11.48 2.11 13.91
N SER A 88 10.55 1.56 13.15
CA SER A 88 9.11 1.82 13.29
C SER A 88 8.44 0.96 14.36
N GLY A 89 9.16 0.06 15.02
CA GLY A 89 8.62 -0.83 16.06
C GLY A 89 7.68 -1.91 15.51
N LEU A 90 7.82 -2.29 14.24
CA LEU A 90 7.04 -3.37 13.63
C LEU A 90 7.56 -4.73 14.07
N SER A 91 6.66 -5.68 14.28
CA SER A 91 7.00 -7.04 14.66
C SER A 91 7.12 -7.99 13.47
N GLU A 92 6.50 -7.65 12.36
CA GLU A 92 6.48 -8.51 11.16
C GLU A 92 6.66 -7.69 9.88
N VAL A 93 7.32 -8.31 8.90
CA VAL A 93 7.48 -7.79 7.53
C VAL A 93 7.05 -8.86 6.55
N ARG A 94 6.22 -8.46 5.59
CA ARG A 94 5.76 -9.33 4.50
C ARG A 94 6.64 -9.12 3.27
N VAL A 95 7.33 -10.15 2.83
CA VAL A 95 8.24 -10.12 1.69
C VAL A 95 7.63 -10.90 0.53
N VAL A 96 7.23 -10.20 -0.53
CA VAL A 96 6.66 -10.78 -1.75
C VAL A 96 7.75 -10.97 -2.77
N HIS A 97 8.22 -12.20 -2.93
CA HIS A 97 9.29 -12.56 -3.88
C HIS A 97 8.78 -13.34 -5.11
N GLY A 98 7.52 -13.74 -5.10
CA GLY A 98 6.92 -14.54 -6.15
C GLY A 98 7.25 -16.04 -6.06
N SER A 99 6.44 -16.84 -6.77
CA SER A 99 6.54 -18.30 -6.77
C SER A 99 7.36 -18.88 -7.94
N GLY A 100 7.99 -18.05 -8.78
CA GLY A 100 8.69 -18.45 -10.01
C GLY A 100 9.73 -19.56 -9.84
N THR A 101 10.96 -19.35 -10.25
CA THR A 101 12.04 -20.35 -10.13
C THR A 101 12.45 -20.71 -8.70
N GLY A 102 12.02 -19.91 -7.72
CA GLY A 102 12.39 -20.06 -6.32
C GLY A 102 13.79 -19.54 -5.99
N ALA A 103 14.51 -18.95 -6.92
CA ALA A 103 15.84 -18.41 -6.70
C ALA A 103 15.85 -17.28 -5.66
N LEU A 104 14.91 -16.31 -5.77
CA LEU A 104 14.73 -15.26 -4.78
C LEU A 104 14.39 -15.82 -3.40
N ARG A 105 13.47 -16.76 -3.34
CA ARG A 105 13.09 -17.43 -2.08
C ARG A 105 14.30 -18.06 -1.40
N LYS A 106 15.06 -18.87 -2.11
CA LYS A 106 16.27 -19.54 -1.56
C LYS A 106 17.31 -18.53 -1.09
N GLY A 107 17.60 -17.51 -1.90
CA GLY A 107 18.57 -16.48 -1.55
C GLY A 107 18.16 -15.67 -0.33
N LEU A 108 16.90 -15.25 -0.27
CA LEU A 108 16.35 -14.51 0.86
C LEU A 108 16.29 -15.35 2.13
N HIS A 109 15.87 -16.62 2.06
CA HIS A 109 15.84 -17.49 3.23
C HIS A 109 17.23 -17.72 3.81
N LYS A 110 18.25 -17.87 2.95
CA LYS A 110 19.65 -17.96 3.40
C LYS A 110 20.08 -16.67 4.12
N TYR A 111 19.71 -15.52 3.57
CA TYR A 111 20.00 -14.23 4.18
C TYR A 111 19.27 -14.05 5.53
N PHE A 112 17.99 -14.38 5.59
CA PHE A 112 17.18 -14.26 6.82
C PHE A 112 17.72 -15.13 7.96
N ALA A 113 18.22 -16.31 7.65
CA ALA A 113 18.80 -17.21 8.66
C ALA A 113 20.04 -16.64 9.35
N THR A 114 20.71 -15.68 8.73
CA THR A 114 21.95 -15.06 9.25
C THR A 114 21.74 -13.63 9.77
N HIS A 115 20.54 -13.06 9.56
CA HIS A 115 20.29 -11.66 9.89
C HIS A 115 19.99 -11.46 11.38
N PRO A 116 20.70 -10.55 12.07
CA PRO A 116 20.61 -10.40 13.52
C PRO A 116 19.27 -9.85 14.03
N ALA A 117 18.56 -9.07 13.22
CA ALA A 117 17.27 -8.47 13.60
C ALA A 117 16.07 -9.40 13.38
N ILE A 118 16.27 -10.56 12.77
CA ILE A 118 15.23 -11.54 12.47
C ILE A 118 15.16 -12.59 13.56
N ASP A 119 13.99 -12.77 14.15
CA ASP A 119 13.72 -13.85 15.09
C ASP A 119 13.40 -15.15 14.37
N SER A 120 12.46 -15.06 13.43
CA SER A 120 12.02 -16.21 12.65
C SER A 120 11.44 -15.78 11.31
N PHE A 121 11.30 -16.71 10.39
CA PHE A 121 10.61 -16.48 9.12
C PHE A 121 9.87 -17.74 8.68
N ARG A 122 8.79 -17.56 7.95
CA ARG A 122 7.99 -18.65 7.40
C ARG A 122 7.43 -18.29 6.02
N LEU A 123 7.07 -19.27 5.24
CA LEU A 123 6.27 -19.04 4.04
C LEU A 123 4.86 -18.56 4.39
N GLY A 124 4.24 -17.80 3.51
CA GLY A 124 2.85 -17.40 3.63
C GLY A 124 1.91 -18.60 3.67
N LYS A 125 0.86 -18.49 4.43
CA LYS A 125 -0.23 -19.47 4.48
C LYS A 125 -1.21 -19.23 3.34
N TYR A 126 -2.19 -20.12 3.21
CA TYR A 126 -3.30 -19.95 2.29
C TYR A 126 -3.96 -18.57 2.50
N GLY A 127 -4.08 -17.79 1.44
CA GLY A 127 -4.60 -16.43 1.48
C GLY A 127 -3.55 -15.34 1.79
N GLU A 128 -2.33 -15.70 2.22
CA GLU A 128 -1.23 -14.76 2.47
C GLU A 128 -0.27 -14.62 1.28
N GLY A 129 -0.48 -15.38 0.20
CA GLY A 129 0.38 -15.45 -0.98
C GLY A 129 1.24 -16.72 -1.06
N GLU A 130 1.00 -17.65 -0.13
CA GLU A 130 1.57 -19.02 -0.16
C GLU A 130 3.10 -19.07 -0.38
N SER A 131 3.54 -19.85 -1.35
CA SER A 131 4.96 -20.03 -1.66
C SER A 131 5.64 -18.80 -2.28
N GLY A 132 4.85 -17.78 -2.68
CA GLY A 132 5.35 -16.52 -3.27
C GLY A 132 5.65 -15.44 -2.24
N VAL A 133 5.36 -15.68 -0.97
CA VAL A 133 5.51 -14.73 0.12
C VAL A 133 6.24 -15.37 1.30
N THR A 134 7.11 -14.61 1.93
CA THR A 134 7.72 -14.98 3.22
C THR A 134 7.34 -13.94 4.26
N ILE A 135 6.84 -14.40 5.40
CA ILE A 135 6.58 -13.56 6.56
C ILE A 135 7.81 -13.64 7.47
N VAL A 136 8.39 -12.50 7.74
CA VAL A 136 9.58 -12.34 8.58
C VAL A 136 9.17 -11.74 9.90
N THR A 137 9.46 -12.41 11.00
CA THR A 137 9.23 -11.92 12.36
C THR A 137 10.51 -11.28 12.88
N LEU A 138 10.41 -10.06 13.37
CA LEU A 138 11.51 -9.29 13.95
C LEU A 138 11.64 -9.57 15.45
N LYS A 139 12.86 -9.43 15.95
CA LYS A 139 13.15 -9.58 17.38
C LYS A 139 12.57 -8.47 18.21
#